data_92b7676b8be9a804aa3f8ad1e9afaea9
#
_entry.id   92b7676b8be9a804aa3f8ad1e9afaea9
#
_cell.length_a   1.000
_cell.length_b   1.000
_cell.length_c   1.000
_cell.angle_alpha   90.00
_cell.angle_beta   90.00
_cell.angle_gamma   90.00
#
_symmetry.space_group_name_H-M   'P 1'
#
loop_
_entity.id
_entity.type
_entity.pdbx_description
1 polymer ?
#
loop_
_entity_poly.entity_id
_entity_poly.type
_entity_poly.pdbx_seq_one_letter_code
_entity_poly.pdbx_strand_id
1 'polypeptide(L)'
;MWNGNFVKVFTGNFLLFFAFYVIMPILPLYLRDTFDADKQMIGVVLSGYTLTALLVRPFGGYIVDSFPRKTVLLICYFIFFIFFAGYFLAWTVMLFAIVRTLHGFSFGALTVASSTMAIDVLYPSRRAEGIGYYGLSNNLAMAIGPTVGLILYNYVTDFNYIFAVSLVTAGMGLAVDCAIKPRNRSLRVDRQPISLDHFFLLKGWRLGLSMACLSFSFGVLSNYLAIYCRDELGMSGGTGTFFMLAAVGLMVSRLIGGRSLRKGKIVQNAAFGATFSMFGYLLFATVSHPVAYYSTAIIIGLGNGHMFPAYQSMFINLASNSQRGTANSTLLTSWDVGIGLGVLAGGAVAESITYHSAFMVAAAVNVAGVVVFHTLCRSHYLRNRLR
;
A
#
# COMPACT_ATOMS: atom_id res chain seq x y z
N MET A 1 9.44 22.91 -3.37
CA MET A 1 8.77 21.59 -3.27
C MET A 1 7.62 21.65 -2.28
N TRP A 2 7.87 22.01 -1.05
CA TRP A 2 6.87 22.18 0.02
C TRP A 2 6.02 23.43 -0.19
N ASN A 3 5.14 23.40 -1.21
CA ASN A 3 4.12 24.43 -1.37
C ASN A 3 2.88 24.06 -0.56
N GLY A 4 2.02 25.06 -0.26
CA GLY A 4 0.84 24.84 0.58
C GLY A 4 -0.11 23.73 0.07
N ASN A 5 -0.21 23.51 -1.25
CA ASN A 5 -1.02 22.44 -1.80
C ASN A 5 -0.37 21.06 -1.61
N PHE A 6 0.95 20.94 -1.75
CA PHE A 6 1.64 19.67 -1.51
C PHE A 6 1.57 19.27 -0.03
N VAL A 7 1.72 20.24 0.90
CA VAL A 7 1.54 19.99 2.33
C VAL A 7 0.13 19.45 2.62
N LYS A 8 -0.92 20.03 2.02
CA LYS A 8 -2.30 19.55 2.18
C LYS A 8 -2.46 18.14 1.65
N VAL A 9 -1.99 17.84 0.43
CA VAL A 9 -2.05 16.49 -0.14
C VAL A 9 -1.26 15.48 0.70
N PHE A 10 -0.09 15.87 1.22
CA PHE A 10 0.71 15.05 2.14
C PHE A 10 -0.06 14.74 3.44
N THR A 11 -0.65 15.76 4.06
CA THR A 11 -1.40 15.63 5.31
C THR A 11 -2.70 14.83 5.08
N GLY A 12 -3.45 15.13 4.01
CA GLY A 12 -4.67 14.38 3.65
C GLY A 12 -4.37 12.90 3.43
N ASN A 13 -3.29 12.58 2.72
CA ASN A 13 -2.86 11.20 2.52
C ASN A 13 -2.40 10.51 3.81
N PHE A 14 -1.68 11.22 4.69
CA PHE A 14 -1.33 10.70 6.02
C PHE A 14 -2.59 10.34 6.81
N LEU A 15 -3.56 11.25 6.90
CA LEU A 15 -4.80 11.05 7.66
C LEU A 15 -5.67 9.92 7.07
N LEU A 16 -5.72 9.80 5.74
CA LEU A 16 -6.38 8.70 5.05
C LEU A 16 -5.81 7.36 5.48
N PHE A 17 -4.50 7.19 5.34
CA PHE A 17 -3.84 5.93 5.68
C PHE A 17 -3.79 5.70 7.18
N PHE A 18 -3.70 6.73 8.00
CA PHE A 18 -3.75 6.60 9.45
C PHE A 18 -5.11 6.07 9.91
N ALA A 19 -6.24 6.63 9.41
CA ALA A 19 -7.58 6.13 9.69
C ALA A 19 -7.73 4.66 9.30
N PHE A 20 -7.14 4.25 8.18
CA PHE A 20 -7.13 2.86 7.72
C PHE A 20 -6.30 1.94 8.62
N TYR A 21 -5.05 2.35 8.96
CA TYR A 21 -4.14 1.50 9.72
C TYR A 21 -4.49 1.38 11.20
N VAL A 22 -5.19 2.36 11.80
CA VAL A 22 -5.67 2.27 13.18
C VAL A 22 -6.60 1.08 13.38
N ILE A 23 -7.55 0.84 12.46
CA ILE A 23 -8.50 -0.27 12.60
C ILE A 23 -7.96 -1.60 12.09
N MET A 24 -6.96 -1.60 11.21
CA MET A 24 -6.52 -2.81 10.51
C MET A 24 -6.19 -3.98 11.44
N PRO A 25 -5.36 -3.83 12.50
CA PRO A 25 -5.05 -4.93 13.42
C PRO A 25 -6.20 -5.29 14.36
N ILE A 26 -7.18 -4.40 14.50
CA ILE A 26 -8.30 -4.54 15.43
C ILE A 26 -9.46 -5.33 14.82
N LEU A 27 -9.63 -5.27 13.49
CA LEU A 27 -10.75 -5.91 12.80
C LEU A 27 -10.86 -7.43 13.03
N PRO A 28 -9.77 -8.23 13.00
CA PRO A 28 -9.86 -9.65 13.33
C PRO A 28 -10.34 -9.89 14.76
N LEU A 29 -9.88 -9.06 15.71
CA LEU A 29 -10.29 -9.13 17.11
C LEU A 29 -11.77 -8.77 17.26
N TYR A 30 -12.20 -7.68 16.63
CA TYR A 30 -13.59 -7.24 16.61
C TYR A 30 -14.54 -8.32 16.08
N LEU A 31 -14.20 -8.93 14.93
CA LEU A 31 -15.01 -9.97 14.30
C LEU A 31 -15.13 -11.21 15.20
N ARG A 32 -14.04 -11.59 15.85
CA ARG A 32 -14.05 -12.71 16.79
C ARG A 32 -14.83 -12.38 18.07
N ASP A 33 -14.53 -11.25 18.71
CA ASP A 33 -15.02 -10.93 20.05
C ASP A 33 -16.50 -10.45 20.02
N THR A 34 -16.96 -9.85 18.90
CA THR A 34 -18.33 -9.32 18.77
C THR A 34 -19.27 -10.28 18.08
N PHE A 35 -18.81 -11.03 17.08
CA PHE A 35 -19.65 -11.89 16.26
C PHE A 35 -19.32 -13.38 16.36
N ASP A 36 -18.38 -13.76 17.23
CA ASP A 36 -17.88 -15.15 17.37
C ASP A 36 -17.46 -15.77 16.02
N ALA A 37 -16.89 -14.91 15.12
CA ALA A 37 -16.51 -15.31 13.79
C ALA A 37 -15.29 -16.25 13.82
N ASP A 38 -15.36 -17.37 13.10
CA ASP A 38 -14.25 -18.27 12.93
C ASP A 38 -13.14 -17.68 12.02
N LYS A 39 -11.99 -18.34 11.97
CA LYS A 39 -10.83 -17.89 11.20
C LYS A 39 -11.14 -17.75 9.71
N GLN A 40 -11.97 -18.63 9.16
CA GLN A 40 -12.35 -18.63 7.75
C GLN A 40 -13.23 -17.42 7.44
N MET A 41 -14.24 -17.15 8.27
CA MET A 41 -15.13 -16.00 8.14
C MET A 41 -14.36 -14.69 8.24
N ILE A 42 -13.44 -14.57 9.23
CA ILE A 42 -12.56 -13.40 9.37
C ILE A 42 -11.75 -13.18 8.07
N GLY A 43 -11.17 -14.25 7.53
CA GLY A 43 -10.42 -14.20 6.27
C GLY A 43 -11.27 -13.71 5.10
N VAL A 44 -12.48 -14.24 4.93
CA VAL A 44 -13.42 -13.85 3.87
C VAL A 44 -13.81 -12.37 3.99
N VAL A 45 -14.18 -11.93 5.19
CA VAL A 45 -14.59 -10.53 5.45
C VAL A 45 -13.46 -9.55 5.14
N LEU A 46 -12.24 -9.86 5.58
CA LEU A 46 -11.10 -8.97 5.39
C LEU A 46 -10.58 -8.99 3.95
N SER A 47 -10.63 -10.14 3.28
CA SER A 47 -10.21 -10.25 1.87
C SER A 47 -11.15 -9.50 0.91
N GLY A 48 -12.44 -9.39 1.24
CA GLY A 48 -13.41 -8.63 0.46
C GLY A 48 -12.99 -7.18 0.21
N TYR A 49 -12.43 -6.52 1.22
CA TYR A 49 -11.88 -5.16 1.09
C TYR A 49 -10.73 -5.09 0.07
N THR A 50 -9.77 -5.99 0.18
CA THR A 50 -8.60 -6.00 -0.70
C THR A 50 -9.00 -6.34 -2.14
N LEU A 51 -9.92 -7.29 -2.31
CA LEU A 51 -10.42 -7.70 -3.62
C LEU A 51 -11.13 -6.54 -4.34
N THR A 52 -12.02 -5.84 -3.66
CA THR A 52 -12.74 -4.70 -4.26
C THR A 52 -11.83 -3.50 -4.52
N ALA A 53 -10.89 -3.21 -3.63
CA ALA A 53 -9.88 -2.19 -3.86
C ALA A 53 -9.06 -2.51 -5.12
N LEU A 54 -8.65 -3.77 -5.28
CA LEU A 54 -7.92 -4.25 -6.45
C LEU A 54 -8.73 -4.09 -7.75
N LEU A 55 -9.99 -4.54 -7.76
CA LEU A 55 -10.85 -4.49 -8.94
C LEU A 55 -11.13 -3.06 -9.41
N VAL A 56 -11.23 -2.12 -8.48
CA VAL A 56 -11.56 -0.73 -8.80
C VAL A 56 -10.38 0.10 -9.27
N ARG A 57 -9.15 -0.24 -8.88
CA ARG A 57 -7.98 0.59 -9.23
C ARG A 57 -7.78 0.86 -10.72
N PRO A 58 -7.94 -0.12 -11.64
CA PRO A 58 -7.86 0.16 -13.07
C PRO A 58 -8.88 1.21 -13.53
N PHE A 59 -10.12 1.09 -13.06
CA PHE A 59 -11.17 2.06 -13.34
C PHE A 59 -10.89 3.43 -12.69
N GLY A 60 -10.33 3.44 -11.48
CA GLY A 60 -9.90 4.65 -10.79
C GLY A 60 -8.88 5.46 -11.60
N GLY A 61 -7.93 4.80 -12.26
CA GLY A 61 -6.97 5.43 -13.16
C GLY A 61 -7.66 6.13 -14.34
N TYR A 62 -8.57 5.44 -15.00
CA TYR A 62 -9.36 5.99 -16.10
C TYR A 62 -10.24 7.17 -15.65
N ILE A 63 -10.95 7.05 -14.54
CA ILE A 63 -11.81 8.11 -13.99
C ILE A 63 -11.00 9.36 -13.65
N VAL A 64 -9.84 9.20 -13.02
CA VAL A 64 -8.95 10.31 -12.64
C VAL A 64 -8.36 11.02 -13.86
N ASP A 65 -8.14 10.30 -14.95
CA ASP A 65 -7.63 10.90 -16.21
C ASP A 65 -8.76 11.53 -17.06
N SER A 66 -10.03 11.08 -16.87
CA SER A 66 -11.21 11.54 -17.65
C SER A 66 -12.00 12.68 -16.98
N PHE A 67 -11.91 12.86 -15.67
CA PHE A 67 -12.68 13.85 -14.91
C PHE A 67 -11.79 14.82 -14.13
N PRO A 68 -12.35 15.96 -13.63
CA PRO A 68 -11.59 16.88 -12.78
C PRO A 68 -11.05 16.20 -11.53
N ARG A 69 -9.73 16.06 -11.44
CA ARG A 69 -9.05 15.24 -10.42
C ARG A 69 -9.39 15.59 -8.98
N LYS A 70 -9.57 16.90 -8.69
CA LYS A 70 -9.99 17.35 -7.35
C LYS A 70 -11.41 16.84 -7.03
N THR A 71 -12.33 16.91 -7.97
CA THR A 71 -13.70 16.44 -7.77
C THR A 71 -13.72 14.93 -7.52
N VAL A 72 -12.98 14.16 -8.33
CA VAL A 72 -12.83 12.71 -8.12
C VAL A 72 -12.25 12.41 -6.74
N LEU A 73 -11.16 13.10 -6.35
CA LEU A 73 -10.55 12.93 -5.04
C LEU A 73 -11.55 13.15 -3.91
N LEU A 74 -12.29 14.26 -3.94
CA LEU A 74 -13.23 14.61 -2.87
C LEU A 74 -14.43 13.65 -2.81
N ILE A 75 -14.99 13.23 -3.95
CA ILE A 75 -16.08 12.24 -3.98
C ILE A 75 -15.60 10.90 -3.41
N CYS A 76 -14.47 10.38 -3.86
CA CYS A 76 -13.93 9.12 -3.35
C CYS A 76 -13.60 9.22 -1.85
N TYR A 77 -13.06 10.36 -1.39
CA TYR A 77 -12.75 10.56 0.03
C TYR A 77 -14.02 10.66 0.88
N PHE A 78 -15.03 11.34 0.40
CA PHE A 78 -16.31 11.44 1.09
C PHE A 78 -16.98 10.06 1.25
N ILE A 79 -16.98 9.23 0.21
CA ILE A 79 -17.48 7.86 0.26
C ILE A 79 -16.66 7.01 1.23
N PHE A 80 -15.32 7.12 1.20
CA PHE A 80 -14.45 6.45 2.15
C PHE A 80 -14.74 6.87 3.60
N PHE A 81 -14.94 8.15 3.86
CA PHE A 81 -15.32 8.68 5.17
C PHE A 81 -16.64 8.10 5.67
N ILE A 82 -17.68 8.07 4.81
CA ILE A 82 -19.00 7.55 5.19
C ILE A 82 -18.96 6.07 5.57
N PHE A 83 -18.12 5.26 4.93
CA PHE A 83 -18.02 3.84 5.28
C PHE A 83 -17.46 3.59 6.68
N PHE A 84 -16.70 4.52 7.27
CA PHE A 84 -16.35 4.41 8.69
C PHE A 84 -17.59 4.56 9.59
N ALA A 85 -18.54 5.43 9.23
CA ALA A 85 -19.80 5.51 9.94
C ALA A 85 -20.66 4.23 9.77
N GLY A 86 -20.51 3.55 8.63
CA GLY A 86 -21.17 2.26 8.39
C GLY A 86 -20.80 1.15 9.37
N TYR A 87 -19.58 1.18 9.95
CA TYR A 87 -19.18 0.18 10.95
C TYR A 87 -19.98 0.24 12.24
N PHE A 88 -20.50 1.40 12.63
CA PHE A 88 -21.38 1.55 13.79
C PHE A 88 -22.78 0.94 13.57
N LEU A 89 -23.19 0.80 12.32
CA LEU A 89 -24.49 0.26 11.93
C LEU A 89 -24.44 -1.24 11.63
N ALA A 90 -23.27 -1.85 11.68
CA ALA A 90 -23.08 -3.24 11.32
C ALA A 90 -23.29 -4.17 12.51
N TRP A 91 -24.56 -4.52 12.78
CA TRP A 91 -24.97 -5.42 13.87
C TRP A 91 -24.89 -6.91 13.53
N THR A 92 -24.54 -7.29 12.31
CA THR A 92 -24.30 -8.66 11.89
C THR A 92 -22.98 -8.78 11.13
N VAL A 93 -22.35 -9.96 11.18
CA VAL A 93 -21.14 -10.26 10.43
C VAL A 93 -21.31 -10.03 8.92
N MET A 94 -22.49 -10.37 8.39
CA MET A 94 -22.80 -10.18 6.97
C MET A 94 -22.87 -8.72 6.59
N LEU A 95 -23.55 -7.89 7.40
CA LEU A 95 -23.62 -6.44 7.15
C LEU A 95 -22.25 -5.80 7.27
N PHE A 96 -21.44 -6.23 8.26
CA PHE A 96 -20.07 -5.78 8.39
C PHE A 96 -19.23 -6.14 7.16
N ALA A 97 -19.37 -7.37 6.64
CA ALA A 97 -18.69 -7.83 5.43
C ALA A 97 -19.05 -6.97 4.20
N ILE A 98 -20.33 -6.65 4.05
CA ILE A 98 -20.82 -5.77 2.95
C ILE A 98 -20.20 -4.36 3.08
N VAL A 99 -20.32 -3.74 4.26
CA VAL A 99 -19.74 -2.40 4.51
C VAL A 99 -18.24 -2.41 4.27
N ARG A 100 -17.54 -3.42 4.75
CA ARG A 100 -16.08 -3.56 4.60
C ARG A 100 -15.66 -3.73 3.13
N THR A 101 -16.40 -4.56 2.39
CA THR A 101 -16.17 -4.80 0.96
C THR A 101 -16.38 -3.52 0.14
N LEU A 102 -17.48 -2.81 0.37
CA LEU A 102 -17.76 -1.53 -0.30
C LEU A 102 -16.77 -0.42 0.10
N HIS A 103 -16.30 -0.43 1.33
CA HIS A 103 -15.26 0.49 1.79
C HIS A 103 -13.96 0.29 1.00
N GLY A 104 -13.60 -0.96 0.67
CA GLY A 104 -12.45 -1.27 -0.20
C GLY A 104 -12.57 -0.65 -1.60
N PHE A 105 -13.78 -0.61 -2.16
CA PHE A 105 -14.03 0.04 -3.44
C PHE A 105 -13.67 1.53 -3.42
N SER A 106 -14.12 2.27 -2.40
CA SER A 106 -13.79 3.70 -2.27
C SER A 106 -12.30 3.93 -2.03
N PHE A 107 -11.66 3.10 -1.23
CA PHE A 107 -10.22 3.17 -0.94
C PHE A 107 -9.38 2.96 -2.21
N GLY A 108 -9.72 1.97 -3.05
CA GLY A 108 -9.02 1.71 -4.30
C GLY A 108 -8.98 2.92 -5.21
N ALA A 109 -10.15 3.55 -5.46
CA ALA A 109 -10.26 4.76 -6.29
C ALA A 109 -9.57 5.97 -5.63
N LEU A 110 -9.77 6.15 -4.31
CA LEU A 110 -9.21 7.28 -3.55
C LEU A 110 -7.69 7.31 -3.57
N THR A 111 -7.03 6.15 -3.39
CA THR A 111 -5.56 6.08 -3.39
C THR A 111 -4.96 6.43 -4.75
N VAL A 112 -5.63 6.07 -5.85
CA VAL A 112 -5.24 6.49 -7.21
C VAL A 112 -5.43 8.01 -7.39
N ALA A 113 -6.57 8.55 -6.95
CA ALA A 113 -6.87 9.97 -7.07
C ALA A 113 -5.89 10.83 -6.22
N SER A 114 -5.62 10.44 -4.97
CA SER A 114 -4.71 11.14 -4.07
C SER A 114 -3.28 11.17 -4.59
N SER A 115 -2.76 10.01 -5.03
CA SER A 115 -1.41 9.94 -5.60
C SER A 115 -1.26 10.71 -6.92
N THR A 116 -2.30 10.75 -7.75
CA THR A 116 -2.30 11.55 -8.98
C THR A 116 -2.36 13.04 -8.66
N MET A 117 -3.16 13.46 -7.67
CA MET A 117 -3.20 14.83 -7.18
C MET A 117 -1.83 15.28 -6.65
N ALA A 118 -1.11 14.41 -5.93
CA ALA A 118 0.23 14.71 -5.45
C ALA A 118 1.21 15.05 -6.60
N ILE A 119 1.11 14.32 -7.72
CA ILE A 119 1.92 14.60 -8.91
C ILE A 119 1.57 15.96 -9.54
N ASP A 120 0.29 16.34 -9.53
CA ASP A 120 -0.19 17.56 -10.19
C ASP A 120 0.17 18.84 -9.43
N VAL A 121 0.18 18.80 -8.10
CA VAL A 121 0.54 19.96 -7.26
C VAL A 121 2.05 20.20 -7.24
N LEU A 122 2.86 19.26 -7.74
CA LEU A 122 4.32 19.37 -7.80
C LEU A 122 4.80 19.99 -9.12
N TYR A 123 5.87 20.78 -9.02
CA TYR A 123 6.58 21.28 -10.20
C TYR A 123 7.22 20.11 -10.96
N PRO A 124 7.22 20.13 -12.31
CA PRO A 124 7.79 19.06 -13.14
C PRO A 124 9.21 18.63 -12.75
N SER A 125 10.06 19.60 -12.44
CA SER A 125 11.47 19.38 -12.04
C SER A 125 11.65 18.74 -10.67
N ARG A 126 10.60 18.72 -9.84
CA ARG A 126 10.65 18.18 -8.47
C ARG A 126 9.71 17.01 -8.22
N ARG A 127 9.07 16.48 -9.27
CA ARG A 127 8.07 15.40 -9.13
C ARG A 127 8.64 14.12 -8.55
N ALA A 128 9.78 13.64 -9.04
CA ALA A 128 10.38 12.40 -8.56
C ALA A 128 10.72 12.47 -7.05
N GLU A 129 11.27 13.61 -6.61
CA GLU A 129 11.55 13.87 -5.20
C GLU A 129 10.24 13.96 -4.39
N GLY A 130 9.27 14.72 -4.89
CA GLY A 130 7.99 14.93 -4.20
C GLY A 130 7.17 13.66 -4.05
N ILE A 131 7.18 12.76 -5.06
CA ILE A 131 6.55 11.43 -4.98
C ILE A 131 7.18 10.61 -3.84
N GLY A 132 8.50 10.68 -3.68
CA GLY A 132 9.19 10.04 -2.56
C GLY A 132 8.68 10.52 -1.20
N TYR A 133 8.57 11.84 -1.02
CA TYR A 133 8.02 12.42 0.22
C TYR A 133 6.52 12.12 0.40
N TYR A 134 5.73 12.14 -0.69
CA TYR A 134 4.33 11.73 -0.61
C TYR A 134 4.18 10.29 -0.07
N GLY A 135 5.00 9.35 -0.55
CA GLY A 135 5.02 7.99 -0.01
C GLY A 135 5.45 7.91 1.47
N LEU A 136 6.21 8.91 1.98
CA LEU A 136 6.57 8.97 3.39
C LEU A 136 5.34 9.18 4.29
N SER A 137 4.32 9.93 3.84
CA SER A 137 3.08 10.12 4.61
C SER A 137 2.35 8.79 4.87
N ASN A 138 2.27 7.91 3.87
CA ASN A 138 1.73 6.56 4.05
C ASN A 138 2.59 5.72 5.01
N ASN A 139 3.91 5.77 4.86
CA ASN A 139 4.81 5.00 5.72
C ASN A 139 4.72 5.44 7.19
N LEU A 140 4.58 6.75 7.46
CA LEU A 140 4.34 7.27 8.81
C LEU A 140 3.02 6.77 9.37
N ALA A 141 1.96 6.80 8.56
CA ALA A 141 0.66 6.27 8.97
C ALA A 141 0.71 4.76 9.28
N MET A 142 1.42 3.98 8.45
CA MET A 142 1.62 2.54 8.65
C MET A 142 2.42 2.24 9.92
N ALA A 143 3.39 3.10 10.27
CA ALA A 143 4.20 2.92 11.49
C ALA A 143 3.42 3.24 12.76
N ILE A 144 2.61 4.31 12.75
CA ILE A 144 1.96 4.84 13.95
C ILE A 144 0.55 4.25 14.13
N GLY A 145 -0.20 4.08 13.02
CA GLY A 145 -1.61 3.67 13.04
C GLY A 145 -1.88 2.37 13.80
N PRO A 146 -1.22 1.25 13.47
CA PRO A 146 -1.41 -0.03 14.17
C PRO A 146 -1.10 0.07 15.67
N THR A 147 -0.04 0.79 16.02
CA THR A 147 0.35 1.00 17.42
C THR A 147 -0.72 1.76 18.19
N VAL A 148 -1.25 2.84 17.62
CA VAL A 148 -2.35 3.60 18.23
C VAL A 148 -3.60 2.75 18.34
N GLY A 149 -3.95 1.98 17.30
CA GLY A 149 -5.10 1.07 17.33
C GLY A 149 -5.00 0.04 18.46
N LEU A 150 -3.86 -0.62 18.61
CA LEU A 150 -3.64 -1.61 19.67
C LEU A 150 -3.59 -0.99 21.06
N ILE A 151 -3.02 0.20 21.22
CA ILE A 151 -3.07 0.95 22.49
C ILE A 151 -4.53 1.24 22.86
N LEU A 152 -5.30 1.79 21.93
CA LEU A 152 -6.72 2.05 22.17
C LEU A 152 -7.47 0.77 22.56
N TYR A 153 -7.25 -0.32 21.84
CA TYR A 153 -7.87 -1.61 22.15
C TYR A 153 -7.58 -2.09 23.59
N ASN A 154 -6.35 -1.86 24.09
CA ASN A 154 -5.97 -2.29 25.45
C ASN A 154 -6.57 -1.40 26.56
N TYR A 155 -6.86 -0.13 26.26
CA TYR A 155 -7.38 0.82 27.25
C TYR A 155 -8.89 1.02 27.18
N VAL A 156 -9.52 0.69 26.05
CA VAL A 156 -10.93 0.97 25.80
C VAL A 156 -11.66 -0.35 25.53
N THR A 157 -12.69 -0.64 26.30
CA THR A 157 -13.47 -1.88 26.20
C THR A 157 -14.45 -1.90 25.02
N ASP A 158 -14.78 -0.73 24.46
CA ASP A 158 -15.75 -0.60 23.37
C ASP A 158 -15.06 -0.25 22.05
N PHE A 159 -15.18 -1.12 21.05
CA PHE A 159 -14.66 -0.96 19.69
C PHE A 159 -15.17 0.31 18.99
N ASN A 160 -16.34 0.81 19.38
CA ASN A 160 -16.93 2.03 18.80
C ASN A 160 -16.00 3.25 18.95
N TYR A 161 -15.24 3.34 20.05
CA TYR A 161 -14.25 4.44 20.20
C TYR A 161 -13.15 4.36 19.15
N ILE A 162 -12.71 3.16 18.78
CA ILE A 162 -11.65 2.97 17.76
C ILE A 162 -12.20 3.34 16.38
N PHE A 163 -13.44 2.94 16.07
CA PHE A 163 -14.11 3.36 14.84
C PHE A 163 -14.33 4.87 14.80
N ALA A 164 -14.69 5.50 15.93
CA ALA A 164 -14.85 6.96 16.03
C ALA A 164 -13.53 7.70 15.77
N VAL A 165 -12.41 7.23 16.31
CA VAL A 165 -11.09 7.82 16.03
C VAL A 165 -10.77 7.76 14.53
N SER A 166 -11.04 6.62 13.88
CA SER A 166 -10.83 6.49 12.43
C SER A 166 -11.77 7.37 11.62
N LEU A 167 -13.06 7.47 12.01
CA LEU A 167 -14.04 8.36 11.38
C LEU A 167 -13.62 9.83 11.47
N VAL A 168 -13.27 10.30 12.67
CA VAL A 168 -12.83 11.69 12.88
C VAL A 168 -11.56 11.98 12.08
N THR A 169 -10.60 11.06 12.09
CA THR A 169 -9.35 11.20 11.33
C THR A 169 -9.61 11.27 9.83
N ALA A 170 -10.49 10.42 9.29
CA ALA A 170 -10.87 10.45 7.88
C ALA A 170 -11.60 11.76 7.54
N GLY A 171 -12.47 12.26 8.43
CA GLY A 171 -13.14 13.55 8.28
C GLY A 171 -12.17 14.73 8.25
N MET A 172 -11.16 14.74 9.12
CA MET A 172 -10.09 15.75 9.09
C MET A 172 -9.30 15.69 7.77
N GLY A 173 -9.00 14.49 7.26
CA GLY A 173 -8.32 14.32 5.99
C GLY A 173 -9.13 14.86 4.81
N LEU A 174 -10.43 14.59 4.78
CA LEU A 174 -11.36 15.14 3.79
C LEU A 174 -11.37 16.68 3.84
N ALA A 175 -11.45 17.27 5.04
CA ALA A 175 -11.45 18.72 5.22
C ALA A 175 -10.15 19.35 4.70
N VAL A 176 -9.00 18.72 4.95
CA VAL A 176 -7.70 19.16 4.42
C VAL A 176 -7.68 19.10 2.90
N ASP A 177 -8.19 18.04 2.29
CA ASP A 177 -8.21 17.88 0.84
C ASP A 177 -9.20 18.84 0.16
N CYS A 178 -10.30 19.21 0.82
CA CYS A 178 -11.18 20.30 0.36
C CYS A 178 -10.43 21.64 0.18
N ALA A 179 -9.46 21.92 1.04
CA ALA A 179 -8.67 23.14 1.00
C ALA A 179 -7.58 23.17 -0.08
N ILE A 180 -7.37 22.08 -0.85
CA ILE A 180 -6.43 22.05 -1.97
C ILE A 180 -6.94 22.99 -3.07
N LYS A 181 -6.06 23.85 -3.58
CA LYS A 181 -6.33 24.71 -4.74
C LYS A 181 -5.55 24.19 -5.93
N PRO A 182 -6.15 23.36 -6.79
CA PRO A 182 -5.45 22.83 -7.96
C PRO A 182 -5.07 23.97 -8.90
N ARG A 183 -3.92 23.85 -9.55
CA ARG A 183 -3.56 24.74 -10.64
C ARG A 183 -4.55 24.55 -11.78
N ASN A 184 -5.19 25.62 -12.28
CA ASN A 184 -6.07 25.57 -13.44
C ASN A 184 -5.30 24.97 -14.62
N ARG A 185 -5.47 23.70 -14.87
CA ARG A 185 -5.11 23.06 -16.12
C ARG A 185 -6.39 22.97 -16.94
N SER A 186 -6.41 23.66 -18.08
CA SER A 186 -7.43 23.37 -19.09
C SER A 186 -7.35 21.86 -19.37
N LEU A 187 -8.35 21.12 -18.86
CA LEU A 187 -8.53 19.73 -19.22
C LEU A 187 -8.90 19.73 -20.71
N ARG A 188 -7.93 19.56 -21.60
CA ARG A 188 -8.25 18.96 -22.89
C ARG A 188 -8.60 17.51 -22.54
N VAL A 189 -9.88 17.27 -22.35
CA VAL A 189 -10.44 15.94 -22.30
C VAL A 189 -10.44 15.46 -23.76
N ASP A 190 -9.27 15.03 -24.24
CA ASP A 190 -9.22 14.16 -25.40
C ASP A 190 -9.89 12.87 -24.98
N ARG A 191 -11.19 12.76 -25.29
CA ARG A 191 -11.96 11.51 -25.13
C ARG A 191 -11.36 10.49 -26.10
N GLN A 192 -10.29 9.84 -25.69
CA GLN A 192 -9.73 8.74 -26.45
C GLN A 192 -10.68 7.52 -26.33
N PRO A 193 -10.80 6.72 -27.41
CA PRO A 193 -11.64 5.52 -27.34
C PRO A 193 -11.17 4.59 -26.25
N ILE A 194 -12.10 3.95 -25.55
CA ILE A 194 -11.81 3.02 -24.45
C ILE A 194 -10.98 1.85 -24.99
N SER A 195 -9.78 1.68 -24.48
CA SER A 195 -8.88 0.56 -24.79
C SER A 195 -8.33 -0.05 -23.51
N LEU A 196 -7.86 -1.30 -23.57
CA LEU A 196 -7.26 -1.98 -22.41
C LEU A 196 -6.06 -1.21 -21.85
N ASP A 197 -5.31 -0.49 -22.70
CA ASP A 197 -4.15 0.33 -22.31
C ASP A 197 -4.54 1.58 -21.49
N HIS A 198 -5.83 1.91 -21.41
CA HIS A 198 -6.36 2.95 -20.52
C HIS A 198 -6.65 2.43 -19.09
N PHE A 199 -6.80 1.12 -18.92
CA PHE A 199 -7.04 0.50 -17.62
C PHE A 199 -5.79 -0.10 -17.02
N PHE A 200 -4.90 -0.62 -17.88
CA PHE A 200 -3.65 -1.25 -17.50
C PHE A 200 -2.54 -0.89 -18.50
N LEU A 201 -1.43 -0.35 -18.00
CA LEU A 201 -0.29 0.00 -18.87
C LEU A 201 0.39 -1.27 -19.37
N LEU A 202 -0.02 -1.75 -20.56
CA LEU A 202 0.47 -3.01 -21.13
C LEU A 202 2.00 -3.03 -21.28
N LYS A 203 2.63 -1.92 -21.64
CA LYS A 203 4.10 -1.81 -21.68
C LYS A 203 4.77 -2.06 -20.32
N GLY A 204 4.04 -1.93 -19.22
CA GLY A 204 4.50 -2.12 -17.84
C GLY A 204 4.36 -3.55 -17.31
N TRP A 205 3.82 -4.52 -18.06
CA TRP A 205 3.46 -5.84 -17.53
C TRP A 205 4.63 -6.59 -16.87
N ARG A 206 5.86 -6.46 -17.40
CA ARG A 206 7.06 -7.09 -16.82
C ARG A 206 7.39 -6.51 -15.46
N LEU A 207 7.32 -5.18 -15.33
CA LEU A 207 7.48 -4.50 -14.03
C LEU A 207 6.37 -4.92 -13.06
N GLY A 208 5.13 -5.05 -13.57
CA GLY A 208 3.98 -5.51 -12.79
C GLY A 208 4.19 -6.92 -12.22
N LEU A 209 4.68 -7.85 -13.02
CA LEU A 209 4.99 -9.21 -12.59
C LEU A 209 6.05 -9.23 -11.48
N SER A 210 7.17 -8.52 -11.69
CA SER A 210 8.21 -8.43 -10.66
C SER A 210 7.67 -7.78 -9.37
N MET A 211 6.87 -6.71 -9.50
CA MET A 211 6.26 -6.02 -8.36
C MET A 211 5.30 -6.94 -7.60
N ALA A 212 4.49 -7.75 -8.30
CA ALA A 212 3.59 -8.71 -7.67
C ALA A 212 4.36 -9.80 -6.89
N CYS A 213 5.46 -10.32 -7.43
CA CYS A 213 6.31 -11.27 -6.71
C CYS A 213 6.94 -10.64 -5.44
N LEU A 214 7.40 -9.39 -5.52
CA LEU A 214 8.01 -8.70 -4.38
C LEU A 214 6.98 -8.35 -3.30
N SER A 215 5.77 -7.93 -3.68
CA SER A 215 4.69 -7.62 -2.75
C SER A 215 4.00 -8.85 -2.16
N PHE A 216 4.10 -10.02 -2.80
CA PHE A 216 3.64 -11.29 -2.26
C PHE A 216 4.22 -11.55 -0.86
N SER A 217 5.52 -11.38 -0.73
CA SER A 217 6.22 -11.59 0.55
C SER A 217 5.77 -10.61 1.62
N PHE A 218 5.47 -9.36 1.24
CA PHE A 218 4.91 -8.37 2.15
C PHE A 218 3.49 -8.76 2.57
N GLY A 219 2.70 -9.36 1.68
CA GLY A 219 1.36 -9.89 1.98
C GLY A 219 1.40 -10.97 3.06
N VAL A 220 2.29 -11.96 2.92
CA VAL A 220 2.50 -13.00 3.95
C VAL A 220 2.96 -12.37 5.27
N LEU A 221 3.98 -11.50 5.22
CA LEU A 221 4.56 -10.87 6.41
C LEU A 221 3.53 -10.04 7.17
N SER A 222 2.79 -9.17 6.49
CA SER A 222 1.87 -8.24 7.14
C SER A 222 0.68 -8.91 7.81
N ASN A 223 0.26 -10.08 7.33
CA ASN A 223 -0.92 -10.78 7.85
C ASN A 223 -0.58 -11.88 8.85
N TYR A 224 0.54 -12.57 8.68
CA TYR A 224 0.83 -13.77 9.49
C TYR A 224 1.94 -13.59 10.52
N LEU A 225 2.65 -12.44 10.51
CA LEU A 225 3.75 -12.19 11.43
C LEU A 225 3.31 -12.29 12.90
N ALA A 226 2.16 -11.71 13.27
CA ALA A 226 1.69 -11.68 14.65
C ALA A 226 1.38 -13.09 15.18
N ILE A 227 0.75 -13.91 14.33
CA ILE A 227 0.40 -15.30 14.70
C ILE A 227 1.67 -16.15 14.76
N TYR A 228 2.57 -16.01 13.78
CA TYR A 228 3.86 -16.70 13.76
C TYR A 228 4.71 -16.40 15.01
N CYS A 229 4.78 -15.12 15.41
CA CYS A 229 5.51 -14.73 16.62
C CYS A 229 4.94 -15.38 17.87
N ARG A 230 3.62 -15.39 18.00
CA ARG A 230 2.93 -15.93 19.19
C ARG A 230 2.98 -17.45 19.21
N ASP A 231 2.62 -18.11 18.11
CA ASP A 231 2.32 -19.55 18.11
C ASP A 231 3.57 -20.40 17.81
N GLU A 232 4.54 -19.92 17.03
CA GLU A 232 5.76 -20.67 16.68
C GLU A 232 7.03 -20.14 17.34
N LEU A 233 7.15 -18.82 17.57
CA LEU A 233 8.35 -18.26 18.22
C LEU A 233 8.20 -18.04 19.74
N GLY A 234 7.00 -18.24 20.29
CA GLY A 234 6.73 -18.01 21.71
C GLY A 234 6.91 -16.56 22.18
N MET A 235 6.89 -15.60 21.24
CA MET A 235 7.12 -14.18 21.51
C MET A 235 5.80 -13.45 21.73
N SER A 236 5.52 -13.04 22.96
CA SER A 236 4.41 -12.14 23.24
C SER A 236 4.80 -10.69 22.94
N GLY A 237 4.25 -10.10 21.85
CA GLY A 237 4.31 -8.66 21.62
C GLY A 237 5.40 -8.12 20.71
N GLY A 238 6.20 -8.91 20.01
CA GLY A 238 7.29 -8.44 19.12
C GLY A 238 6.87 -7.81 17.79
N THR A 239 5.63 -8.01 17.36
CA THR A 239 5.13 -7.60 16.04
C THR A 239 5.09 -6.08 15.85
N GLY A 240 4.63 -5.34 16.85
CA GLY A 240 4.59 -3.88 16.79
C GLY A 240 5.99 -3.27 16.64
N THR A 241 6.97 -3.78 17.40
CA THR A 241 8.37 -3.38 17.30
C THR A 241 8.95 -3.70 15.92
N PHE A 242 8.61 -4.85 15.35
CA PHE A 242 9.03 -5.23 13.99
C PHE A 242 8.56 -4.20 12.96
N PHE A 243 7.27 -3.85 12.93
CA PHE A 243 6.75 -2.87 11.99
C PHE A 243 7.30 -1.46 12.23
N MET A 244 7.56 -1.09 13.48
CA MET A 244 8.20 0.18 13.81
C MET A 244 9.64 0.23 13.27
N LEU A 245 10.43 -0.82 13.44
CA LEU A 245 11.78 -0.93 12.88
C LEU A 245 11.78 -0.97 11.34
N ALA A 246 10.82 -1.67 10.73
CA ALA A 246 10.62 -1.64 9.27
C ALA A 246 10.30 -0.22 8.78
N ALA A 247 9.47 0.53 9.49
CA ALA A 247 9.18 1.92 9.16
C ALA A 247 10.41 2.83 9.31
N VAL A 248 11.26 2.62 10.32
CA VAL A 248 12.55 3.32 10.44
C VAL A 248 13.43 3.02 9.22
N GLY A 249 13.55 1.77 8.81
CA GLY A 249 14.27 1.38 7.60
C GLY A 249 13.72 2.07 6.34
N LEU A 250 12.38 2.11 6.19
CA LEU A 250 11.69 2.84 5.12
C LEU A 250 12.04 4.33 5.12
N MET A 251 12.03 4.99 6.27
CA MET A 251 12.34 6.43 6.40
C MET A 251 13.80 6.73 6.05
N VAL A 252 14.73 5.96 6.58
CA VAL A 252 16.18 6.09 6.27
C VAL A 252 16.41 5.92 4.78
N SER A 253 15.79 4.92 4.16
CA SER A 253 15.88 4.68 2.72
C SER A 253 15.40 5.87 1.89
N ARG A 254 14.35 6.58 2.32
CA ARG A 254 13.84 7.77 1.62
C ARG A 254 14.84 8.94 1.64
N LEU A 255 15.55 9.11 2.74
CA LEU A 255 16.56 10.14 2.87
C LEU A 255 17.78 9.87 1.96
N ILE A 256 18.21 8.63 1.88
CA ILE A 256 19.37 8.21 1.06
C ILE A 256 18.97 8.06 -0.41
N GLY A 257 17.92 7.30 -0.69
CA GLY A 257 17.44 6.98 -2.04
C GLY A 257 16.94 8.18 -2.82
N GLY A 258 16.33 9.17 -2.14
CA GLY A 258 15.84 10.39 -2.77
C GLY A 258 16.92 11.17 -3.52
N ARG A 259 18.16 11.23 -2.98
CA ARG A 259 19.31 11.84 -3.67
C ARG A 259 19.71 11.08 -4.93
N SER A 260 19.67 9.76 -4.88
CA SER A 260 20.02 8.88 -6.00
C SER A 260 18.97 8.94 -7.11
N LEU A 261 17.68 8.97 -6.77
CA LEU A 261 16.58 9.13 -7.72
C LEU A 261 16.64 10.49 -8.43
N ARG A 262 16.99 11.58 -7.74
CA ARG A 262 17.22 12.90 -8.37
C ARG A 262 18.33 12.88 -9.40
N LYS A 263 19.38 12.09 -9.20
CA LYS A 263 20.49 11.89 -10.14
C LYS A 263 20.12 10.95 -11.31
N GLY A 264 18.84 10.56 -11.46
CA GLY A 264 18.37 9.67 -12.52
C GLY A 264 18.74 8.19 -12.36
N LYS A 265 19.29 7.78 -11.20
CA LYS A 265 19.70 6.39 -10.93
C LYS A 265 18.51 5.50 -10.55
N ILE A 266 17.41 5.54 -11.35
CA ILE A 266 16.14 4.87 -11.04
C ILE A 266 16.32 3.35 -11.02
N VAL A 267 16.96 2.79 -12.08
CA VAL A 267 17.16 1.34 -12.21
C VAL A 267 18.06 0.79 -11.10
N GLN A 268 19.11 1.55 -10.72
CA GLN A 268 20.00 1.13 -9.63
C GLN A 268 19.28 1.12 -8.29
N ASN A 269 18.40 2.11 -8.02
CA ASN A 269 17.59 2.11 -6.81
C ASN A 269 16.58 0.96 -6.77
N ALA A 270 15.95 0.64 -7.91
CA ALA A 270 15.03 -0.50 -8.01
C ALA A 270 15.77 -1.83 -7.75
N ALA A 271 16.93 -2.02 -8.40
CA ALA A 271 17.76 -3.20 -8.23
C ALA A 271 18.25 -3.35 -6.79
N PHE A 272 18.84 -2.29 -6.23
CA PHE A 272 19.33 -2.28 -4.85
C PHE A 272 18.19 -2.60 -3.87
N GLY A 273 17.05 -1.89 -3.99
CA GLY A 273 15.92 -2.07 -3.09
C GLY A 273 15.33 -3.47 -3.14
N ALA A 274 15.12 -4.03 -4.34
CA ALA A 274 14.60 -5.38 -4.51
C ALA A 274 15.56 -6.43 -3.96
N THR A 275 16.86 -6.34 -4.28
CA THR A 275 17.87 -7.28 -3.80
C THR A 275 18.03 -7.21 -2.28
N PHE A 276 18.02 -5.99 -1.71
CA PHE A 276 18.17 -5.80 -0.27
C PHE A 276 16.96 -6.34 0.50
N SER A 277 15.74 -6.12 -0.03
CA SER A 277 14.51 -6.72 0.50
C SER A 277 14.57 -8.25 0.46
N MET A 278 15.06 -8.83 -0.64
CA MET A 278 15.26 -10.28 -0.79
C MET A 278 16.13 -10.85 0.33
N PHE A 279 17.28 -10.22 0.61
CA PHE A 279 18.13 -10.65 1.71
C PHE A 279 17.42 -10.60 3.06
N GLY A 280 16.58 -9.58 3.29
CA GLY A 280 15.76 -9.48 4.50
C GLY A 280 14.78 -10.64 4.62
N TYR A 281 14.04 -10.98 3.57
CA TYR A 281 13.10 -12.11 3.60
C TYR A 281 13.80 -13.47 3.71
N LEU A 282 14.95 -13.66 3.06
CA LEU A 282 15.75 -14.88 3.21
C LEU A 282 16.26 -15.04 4.65
N LEU A 283 16.82 -13.99 5.22
CA LEU A 283 17.29 -14.00 6.60
C LEU A 283 16.15 -14.28 7.58
N PHE A 284 14.99 -13.66 7.39
CA PHE A 284 13.80 -13.88 8.19
C PHE A 284 13.34 -15.35 8.16
N ALA A 285 13.34 -15.95 6.97
CA ALA A 285 12.87 -17.32 6.78
C ALA A 285 13.88 -18.39 7.23
N THR A 286 15.19 -18.07 7.31
CA THR A 286 16.23 -19.09 7.58
C THR A 286 16.82 -19.01 8.98
N VAL A 287 16.69 -17.88 9.68
CA VAL A 287 17.36 -17.67 10.98
C VAL A 287 16.34 -17.38 12.08
N SER A 288 16.09 -18.38 12.92
CA SER A 288 15.17 -18.29 14.06
C SER A 288 15.88 -17.74 15.31
N HIS A 289 16.28 -16.46 15.26
CA HIS A 289 16.93 -15.78 16.40
C HIS A 289 16.37 -14.37 16.59
N PRO A 290 16.11 -13.90 17.82
CA PRO A 290 15.50 -12.58 18.07
C PRO A 290 16.24 -11.41 17.42
N VAL A 291 17.59 -11.43 17.42
CA VAL A 291 18.39 -10.39 16.76
C VAL A 291 18.18 -10.41 15.25
N ALA A 292 18.13 -11.58 14.63
CA ALA A 292 17.84 -11.73 13.21
C ALA A 292 16.42 -11.22 12.90
N TYR A 293 15.43 -11.58 13.72
CA TYR A 293 14.05 -11.14 13.58
C TYR A 293 13.95 -9.59 13.50
N TYR A 294 14.52 -8.87 14.45
CA TYR A 294 14.46 -7.40 14.44
C TYR A 294 15.35 -6.75 13.37
N SER A 295 16.50 -7.35 13.06
CA SER A 295 17.38 -6.85 12.00
C SER A 295 16.73 -6.95 10.62
N THR A 296 15.99 -8.03 10.35
CA THR A 296 15.29 -8.21 9.08
C THR A 296 14.21 -7.16 8.84
N ALA A 297 13.57 -6.67 9.90
CA ALA A 297 12.60 -5.59 9.81
C ALA A 297 13.23 -4.33 9.18
N ILE A 298 14.42 -3.93 9.67
CA ILE A 298 15.15 -2.78 9.15
C ILE A 298 15.58 -3.04 7.70
N ILE A 299 16.10 -4.23 7.39
CA ILE A 299 16.58 -4.62 6.07
C ILE A 299 15.43 -4.60 5.05
N ILE A 300 14.28 -5.21 5.38
CA ILE A 300 13.07 -5.21 4.54
C ILE A 300 12.57 -3.78 4.35
N GLY A 301 12.54 -2.99 5.41
CA GLY A 301 12.14 -1.58 5.36
C GLY A 301 13.04 -0.75 4.43
N LEU A 302 14.35 -0.87 4.57
CA LEU A 302 15.34 -0.21 3.70
C LEU A 302 15.16 -0.63 2.23
N GLY A 303 14.98 -1.94 1.98
CA GLY A 303 14.76 -2.48 0.64
C GLY A 303 13.50 -1.92 -0.01
N ASN A 304 12.35 -2.07 0.66
CA ASN A 304 11.06 -1.60 0.15
C ASN A 304 11.02 -0.08 -0.04
N GLY A 305 11.70 0.68 0.83
CA GLY A 305 11.79 2.12 0.74
C GLY A 305 12.55 2.63 -0.49
N HIS A 306 13.57 1.91 -0.97
CA HIS A 306 14.26 2.21 -2.24
C HIS A 306 13.46 1.70 -3.44
N MET A 307 12.92 0.49 -3.34
CA MET A 307 12.26 -0.22 -4.44
C MET A 307 11.00 0.51 -4.90
N PHE A 308 10.04 0.77 -4.00
CA PHE A 308 8.72 1.24 -4.38
C PHE A 308 8.73 2.54 -5.19
N PRO A 309 9.42 3.65 -4.79
CA PRO A 309 9.45 4.88 -5.58
C PRO A 309 10.24 4.75 -6.89
N ALA A 310 11.21 3.85 -6.93
CA ALA A 310 11.93 3.56 -8.14
C ALA A 310 11.02 2.87 -9.17
N TYR A 311 10.26 1.83 -8.77
CA TYR A 311 9.25 1.19 -9.62
C TYR A 311 8.18 2.18 -10.07
N GLN A 312 7.66 3.01 -9.17
CA GLN A 312 6.69 4.05 -9.51
C GLN A 312 7.25 4.99 -10.59
N SER A 313 8.49 5.42 -10.46
CA SER A 313 9.16 6.23 -11.47
C SER A 313 9.34 5.48 -12.80
N MET A 314 9.64 4.18 -12.75
CA MET A 314 9.78 3.35 -13.97
C MET A 314 8.43 3.23 -14.69
N PHE A 315 7.33 2.95 -14.01
CA PHE A 315 6.00 2.92 -14.62
C PHE A 315 5.62 4.25 -15.26
N ILE A 316 5.82 5.37 -14.54
CA ILE A 316 5.53 6.71 -15.05
C ILE A 316 6.38 7.04 -16.29
N ASN A 317 7.64 6.60 -16.34
CA ASN A 317 8.54 6.87 -17.46
C ASN A 317 8.23 6.00 -18.70
N LEU A 318 7.55 4.86 -18.53
CA LEU A 318 7.04 4.06 -19.65
C LEU A 318 5.74 4.63 -20.24
N ALA A 319 5.03 5.48 -19.49
CA ALA A 319 3.74 6.02 -19.88
C ALA A 319 3.84 7.39 -20.54
N SER A 320 2.90 7.69 -21.45
CA SER A 320 2.68 9.02 -21.98
C SER A 320 2.19 9.99 -20.89
N ASN A 321 2.17 11.29 -21.19
CA ASN A 321 1.67 12.30 -20.26
C ASN A 321 0.18 12.13 -19.92
N SER A 322 -0.60 11.59 -20.85
CA SER A 322 -2.04 11.31 -20.70
C SER A 322 -2.32 10.02 -19.91
N GLN A 323 -1.36 9.11 -19.80
CA GLN A 323 -1.52 7.79 -19.16
C GLN A 323 -0.86 7.70 -17.77
N ARG A 324 -0.63 8.81 -17.09
CA ARG A 324 0.02 8.79 -15.75
C ARG A 324 -0.84 8.17 -14.68
N GLY A 325 -2.15 8.40 -14.71
CA GLY A 325 -3.10 7.76 -13.83
C GLY A 325 -3.10 6.25 -14.04
N THR A 326 -3.17 5.81 -15.29
CA THR A 326 -3.09 4.40 -15.69
C THR A 326 -1.77 3.75 -15.24
N ALA A 327 -0.63 4.42 -15.42
CA ALA A 327 0.66 3.90 -14.98
C ALA A 327 0.74 3.70 -13.47
N ASN A 328 0.24 4.69 -12.71
CA ASN A 328 0.20 4.61 -11.25
C ASN A 328 -0.80 3.56 -10.76
N SER A 329 -1.97 3.48 -11.40
CA SER A 329 -2.96 2.43 -11.15
C SER A 329 -2.38 1.04 -11.40
N THR A 330 -1.66 0.83 -12.51
CA THR A 330 -1.02 -0.46 -12.84
C THR A 330 0.00 -0.88 -11.78
N LEU A 331 0.83 0.05 -11.30
CA LEU A 331 1.75 -0.21 -10.20
C LEU A 331 1.00 -0.69 -8.94
N LEU A 332 -0.03 0.07 -8.53
CA LEU A 332 -0.79 -0.23 -7.32
C LEU A 332 -1.58 -1.54 -7.44
N THR A 333 -2.17 -1.80 -8.61
CA THR A 333 -2.83 -3.08 -8.91
C THR A 333 -1.86 -4.25 -8.82
N SER A 334 -0.66 -4.13 -9.40
CA SER A 334 0.38 -5.16 -9.31
C SER A 334 0.82 -5.42 -7.87
N TRP A 335 0.93 -4.36 -7.07
CA TRP A 335 1.23 -4.45 -5.65
C TRP A 335 0.14 -5.20 -4.88
N ASP A 336 -1.13 -4.86 -5.10
CA ASP A 336 -2.25 -5.51 -4.40
C ASP A 336 -2.47 -6.95 -4.84
N VAL A 337 -2.29 -7.26 -6.14
CA VAL A 337 -2.33 -8.65 -6.63
C VAL A 337 -1.32 -9.51 -5.89
N GLY A 338 -0.09 -9.01 -5.76
CA GLY A 338 0.94 -9.73 -5.03
C GLY A 338 0.59 -9.93 -3.57
N ILE A 339 0.14 -8.87 -2.87
CA ILE A 339 -0.32 -8.99 -1.47
C ILE A 339 -1.45 -10.02 -1.35
N GLY A 340 -2.50 -9.92 -2.18
CA GLY A 340 -3.64 -10.82 -2.13
C GLY A 340 -3.26 -12.28 -2.35
N LEU A 341 -2.43 -12.55 -3.37
CA LEU A 341 -1.89 -13.90 -3.62
C LEU A 341 -1.02 -14.38 -2.46
N GLY A 342 -0.23 -13.47 -1.85
CA GLY A 342 0.59 -13.78 -0.68
C GLY A 342 -0.24 -14.18 0.53
N VAL A 343 -1.33 -13.44 0.80
CA VAL A 343 -2.25 -13.76 1.90
C VAL A 343 -2.92 -15.12 1.67
N LEU A 344 -3.46 -15.34 0.47
CA LEU A 344 -4.16 -16.60 0.16
C LEU A 344 -3.22 -17.81 0.20
N ALA A 345 -2.10 -17.74 -0.52
CA ALA A 345 -1.13 -18.85 -0.58
C ALA A 345 -0.43 -19.04 0.77
N GLY A 346 -0.07 -17.95 1.46
CA GLY A 346 0.54 -18.02 2.78
C GLY A 346 -0.38 -18.66 3.82
N GLY A 347 -1.68 -18.35 3.79
CA GLY A 347 -2.68 -18.97 4.64
C GLY A 347 -2.84 -20.47 4.36
N ALA A 348 -2.95 -20.86 3.08
CA ALA A 348 -3.07 -22.27 2.67
C ALA A 348 -1.84 -23.08 3.07
N VAL A 349 -0.63 -22.55 2.90
CA VAL A 349 0.62 -23.21 3.32
C VAL A 349 0.71 -23.29 4.84
N ALA A 350 0.35 -22.23 5.56
CA ALA A 350 0.39 -22.20 7.02
C ALA A 350 -0.59 -23.20 7.63
N GLU A 351 -1.77 -23.39 7.01
CA GLU A 351 -2.76 -24.37 7.44
C GLU A 351 -2.32 -25.80 7.18
N SER A 352 -1.74 -26.06 6.00
CA SER A 352 -1.34 -27.42 5.60
C SER A 352 -0.02 -27.87 6.20
N ILE A 353 0.90 -26.96 6.52
CA ILE A 353 2.25 -27.26 7.02
C ILE A 353 2.55 -26.46 8.28
N THR A 354 3.06 -25.20 8.16
CA THR A 354 3.38 -24.27 9.27
C THR A 354 3.45 -22.84 8.75
N TYR A 355 3.41 -21.85 9.66
CA TYR A 355 3.68 -20.44 9.32
C TYR A 355 5.12 -20.24 8.86
N HIS A 356 6.08 -20.96 9.45
CA HIS A 356 7.47 -20.94 8.98
C HIS A 356 7.60 -21.32 7.51
N SER A 357 6.90 -22.36 7.08
CA SER A 357 6.86 -22.80 5.67
C SER A 357 6.26 -21.73 4.75
N ALA A 358 5.23 -21.00 5.21
CA ALA A 358 4.65 -19.90 4.47
C ALA A 358 5.68 -18.75 4.26
N PHE A 359 6.52 -18.46 5.25
CA PHE A 359 7.61 -17.47 5.10
C PHE A 359 8.74 -17.97 4.19
N MET A 360 9.03 -19.27 4.17
CA MET A 360 9.99 -19.86 3.20
C MET A 360 9.47 -19.70 1.76
N VAL A 361 8.20 -19.98 1.51
CA VAL A 361 7.55 -19.73 0.21
C VAL A 361 7.60 -18.26 -0.16
N ALA A 362 7.31 -17.37 0.80
CA ALA A 362 7.40 -15.93 0.60
C ALA A 362 8.80 -15.49 0.18
N ALA A 363 9.84 -16.00 0.84
CA ALA A 363 11.23 -15.71 0.50
C ALA A 363 11.58 -16.23 -0.92
N ALA A 364 11.15 -17.43 -1.29
CA ALA A 364 11.37 -18.00 -2.62
C ALA A 364 10.70 -17.17 -3.72
N VAL A 365 9.46 -16.73 -3.52
CA VAL A 365 8.73 -15.85 -4.47
C VAL A 365 9.42 -14.48 -4.57
N ASN A 366 9.95 -13.96 -3.47
CA ASN A 366 10.72 -12.71 -3.49
C ASN A 366 11.99 -12.83 -4.35
N VAL A 367 12.74 -13.94 -4.20
CA VAL A 367 13.89 -14.27 -5.07
C VAL A 367 13.48 -14.30 -6.54
N ALA A 368 12.37 -14.98 -6.86
CA ALA A 368 11.84 -15.00 -8.23
C ALA A 368 11.54 -13.59 -8.75
N GLY A 369 10.96 -12.71 -7.92
CA GLY A 369 10.70 -11.31 -8.26
C GLY A 369 11.98 -10.53 -8.60
N VAL A 370 13.06 -10.74 -7.85
CA VAL A 370 14.38 -10.14 -8.12
C VAL A 370 14.98 -10.69 -9.42
N VAL A 371 14.89 -11.99 -9.66
CA VAL A 371 15.34 -12.60 -10.92
C VAL A 371 14.58 -12.01 -12.11
N VAL A 372 13.25 -11.93 -12.04
CA VAL A 372 12.41 -11.29 -13.07
C VAL A 372 12.83 -9.84 -13.31
N PHE A 373 13.14 -9.08 -12.25
CA PHE A 373 13.63 -7.72 -12.39
C PHE A 373 14.92 -7.65 -13.20
N HIS A 374 15.92 -8.43 -12.85
CA HIS A 374 17.23 -8.37 -13.49
C HIS A 374 17.22 -8.89 -14.93
N THR A 375 16.44 -9.95 -15.21
CA THR A 375 16.39 -10.60 -16.53
C THR A 375 15.44 -9.91 -17.51
N LEU A 376 14.22 -9.56 -17.06
CA LEU A 376 13.16 -9.08 -17.94
C LEU A 376 12.90 -7.58 -17.84
N CYS A 377 12.93 -7.00 -16.61
CA CYS A 377 12.49 -5.63 -16.40
C CYS A 377 13.54 -4.60 -16.80
N ARG A 378 14.78 -4.80 -16.36
CA ARG A 378 15.88 -3.85 -16.57
C ARG A 378 16.10 -3.52 -18.05
N SER A 379 16.28 -4.53 -18.88
CA SER A 379 16.53 -4.37 -20.32
C SER A 379 15.32 -3.79 -21.05
N HIS A 380 14.11 -4.27 -20.69
CA HIS A 380 12.87 -3.75 -21.26
C HIS A 380 12.66 -2.26 -20.96
N TYR A 381 12.84 -1.86 -19.69
CA TYR A 381 12.71 -0.46 -19.29
C TYR A 381 13.69 0.45 -20.03
N LEU A 382 14.97 0.09 -20.08
CA LEU A 382 16.00 0.90 -20.75
C LEU A 382 15.75 1.10 -22.25
N ARG A 383 15.09 0.13 -22.92
CA ARG A 383 14.74 0.21 -24.35
C ARG A 383 13.47 1.00 -24.61
N ASN A 384 12.50 1.01 -23.68
CA ASN A 384 11.14 1.51 -23.92
C ASN A 384 10.77 2.76 -23.10
N ARG A 385 11.68 3.27 -22.26
CA ARG A 385 11.41 4.50 -21.49
C ARG A 385 11.27 5.70 -22.41
N LEU A 386 10.28 6.54 -22.14
CA LEU A 386 10.01 7.76 -22.88
C LEU A 386 10.80 8.98 -22.36
N ARG A 387 11.43 8.83 -21.18
CA ARG A 387 12.17 9.90 -20.46
C ARG A 387 13.34 9.34 -19.69
#